data_c5b8d77bba5a9f656dc4f073bdd08121
#
_entry.id   c5b8d77bba5a9f656dc4f073bdd08121
#
_cell.length_a   1.000
_cell.length_b   1.000
_cell.length_c   1.000
_cell.angle_alpha   90.00
_cell.angle_beta   90.00
_cell.angle_gamma   90.00
#
_symmetry.space_group_name_H-M   'P 1'
#
loop_
_entity.id
_entity.type
_entity.pdbx_description
1 polymer ?
#
loop_
_entity_poly.entity_id
_entity_poly.type
_entity_poly.pdbx_seq_one_letter_code
_entity_poly.pdbx_strand_id
1 'polypeptide(L)'
;MPSGVTEVEKRAVLEAAIAAGSKEKDTYLIEEPMAAAIGAGLPVAEPTGSMVVDIGGGTSEVAIISLGGIVTSTSLRVAGDALDSAIVNYIRKEFSLAVGDRTAEEIKITIGSAYPLDREEKMEIRGRDLVSGLPMTIEINSIHIREALAEPVGSIINSIKQTLEATPPELAADIMEYGITLTGGGAHLRGLDKLITAETGMPVNIANEPLNCVALGTGMVLEQVDKLKSVLISPRKALF
;
A
#
# COMPACT_ATOMS: atom_id res chain seq x y z
N MET A 1 7.06 6.47 8.17
CA MET A 1 6.08 7.54 7.87
C MET A 1 5.94 7.68 6.37
N PRO A 2 4.75 8.03 5.84
CA PRO A 2 4.54 8.22 4.40
C PRO A 2 5.52 9.21 3.78
N SER A 3 5.84 9.06 2.49
CA SER A 3 6.82 9.94 1.81
C SER A 3 6.30 11.36 1.59
N GLY A 4 4.98 11.55 1.50
CA GLY A 4 4.33 12.85 1.26
C GLY A 4 4.09 13.73 2.49
N VAL A 5 4.65 13.40 3.66
CA VAL A 5 4.43 14.17 4.89
C VAL A 5 5.25 15.45 4.95
N THR A 6 4.66 16.48 5.53
CA THR A 6 5.29 17.79 5.74
C THR A 6 6.32 17.76 6.86
N GLU A 7 7.23 18.73 6.89
CA GLU A 7 8.21 18.87 7.98
C GLU A 7 7.53 19.07 9.35
N VAL A 8 6.34 19.70 9.38
CA VAL A 8 5.56 19.85 10.63
C VAL A 8 5.07 18.50 11.13
N GLU A 9 4.58 17.64 10.25
CA GLU A 9 4.14 16.29 10.61
C GLU A 9 5.31 15.41 11.04
N LYS A 10 6.46 15.48 10.36
CA LYS A 10 7.70 14.81 10.78
C LYS A 10 8.10 15.19 12.19
N ARG A 11 8.09 16.49 12.48
CA ARG A 11 8.39 17.03 13.80
C ARG A 11 7.39 16.56 14.85
N ALA A 12 6.09 16.57 14.54
CA ALA A 12 5.04 16.10 15.45
C ALA A 12 5.22 14.62 15.84
N VAL A 13 5.58 13.77 14.87
CA VAL A 13 5.88 12.35 15.14
C VAL A 13 7.11 12.19 16.03
N LEU A 14 8.19 12.95 15.77
CA LEU A 14 9.39 12.93 16.59
C LEU A 14 9.10 13.39 18.02
N GLU A 15 8.41 14.52 18.19
CA GLU A 15 8.02 15.05 19.50
C GLU A 15 7.11 14.08 20.27
N ALA A 16 6.17 13.41 19.57
CA ALA A 16 5.31 12.40 20.19
C ALA A 16 6.11 11.18 20.68
N ALA A 17 7.10 10.72 19.91
CA ALA A 17 7.98 9.62 20.32
C ALA A 17 8.82 9.99 21.53
N ILE A 18 9.38 11.22 21.56
CA ILE A 18 10.15 11.73 22.71
C ILE A 18 9.26 11.87 23.94
N ALA A 19 8.05 12.40 23.78
CA ALA A 19 7.08 12.52 24.87
C ALA A 19 6.66 11.16 25.45
N ALA A 20 6.66 10.10 24.59
CA ALA A 20 6.41 8.72 25.01
C ALA A 20 7.62 8.06 25.70
N GLY A 21 8.76 8.76 25.84
CA GLY A 21 9.93 8.30 26.57
C GLY A 21 11.14 7.90 25.70
N SER A 22 11.07 8.04 24.38
CA SER A 22 12.23 7.84 23.52
C SER A 22 13.27 8.94 23.74
N LYS A 23 14.57 8.59 23.68
CA LYS A 23 15.63 9.58 23.71
C LYS A 23 15.79 10.22 22.34
N GLU A 24 15.83 11.54 22.27
CA GLU A 24 15.96 12.29 21.01
C GLU A 24 17.11 11.78 20.12
N LYS A 25 18.29 11.53 20.72
CA LYS A 25 19.47 11.04 20.00
C LYS A 25 19.35 9.62 19.45
N ASP A 26 18.40 8.84 19.98
CA ASP A 26 18.18 7.42 19.65
C ASP A 26 16.84 7.23 18.90
N THR A 27 16.17 8.34 18.51
CA THR A 27 14.91 8.32 17.74
C THR A 27 15.20 8.70 16.29
N TYR A 28 14.80 7.83 15.38
CA TYR A 28 15.05 7.99 13.95
C TYR A 28 13.73 7.97 13.18
N LEU A 29 13.68 8.73 12.10
CA LEU A 29 12.59 8.72 11.15
C LEU A 29 13.05 8.03 9.85
N ILE A 30 12.19 7.23 9.27
CA ILE A 30 12.40 6.61 7.96
C ILE A 30 11.13 6.76 7.13
N GLU A 31 11.28 6.92 5.81
CA GLU A 31 10.15 6.92 4.89
C GLU A 31 9.58 5.50 4.76
N GLU A 32 8.26 5.40 4.76
CA GLU A 32 7.53 4.13 4.73
C GLU A 32 7.94 3.23 3.56
N PRO A 33 8.00 3.73 2.31
CA PRO A 33 8.41 2.90 1.18
C PRO A 33 9.87 2.42 1.28
N MET A 34 10.77 3.20 1.91
CA MET A 34 12.14 2.75 2.16
C MET A 34 12.17 1.60 3.18
N ALA A 35 11.39 1.73 4.26
CA ALA A 35 11.26 0.65 5.25
C ALA A 35 10.62 -0.61 4.61
N ALA A 36 9.57 -0.43 3.80
CA ALA A 36 8.92 -1.53 3.08
C ALA A 36 9.90 -2.27 2.16
N ALA A 37 10.71 -1.53 1.40
CA ALA A 37 11.71 -2.10 0.48
C ALA A 37 12.79 -2.88 1.24
N ILE A 38 13.31 -2.35 2.35
CA ILE A 38 14.30 -3.04 3.21
C ILE A 38 13.70 -4.32 3.79
N GLY A 39 12.47 -4.24 4.31
CA GLY A 39 11.78 -5.39 4.89
C GLY A 39 11.40 -6.46 3.86
N ALA A 40 11.18 -6.06 2.60
CA ALA A 40 10.99 -6.96 1.47
C ALA A 40 12.31 -7.57 0.95
N GLY A 41 13.47 -7.14 1.48
CA GLY A 41 14.79 -7.64 1.08
C GLY A 41 15.29 -7.05 -0.24
N LEU A 42 14.78 -5.90 -0.69
CA LEU A 42 15.25 -5.25 -1.90
C LEU A 42 16.66 -4.67 -1.71
N PRO A 43 17.50 -4.64 -2.77
CA PRO A 43 18.88 -4.17 -2.69
C PRO A 43 18.96 -2.63 -2.73
N VAL A 44 18.36 -1.97 -1.73
CA VAL A 44 18.19 -0.50 -1.69
C VAL A 44 19.50 0.30 -1.75
N ALA A 45 20.62 -0.26 -1.31
CA ALA A 45 21.91 0.40 -1.30
C ALA A 45 22.68 0.28 -2.63
N GLU A 46 22.23 -0.59 -3.53
CA GLU A 46 22.88 -0.84 -4.83
C GLU A 46 22.50 0.22 -5.87
N PRO A 47 23.29 0.39 -6.94
CA PRO A 47 22.99 1.31 -8.04
C PRO A 47 21.89 0.79 -8.98
N THR A 48 21.08 -0.13 -8.53
CA THR A 48 19.98 -0.76 -9.27
C THR A 48 18.65 -0.12 -8.86
N GLY A 49 17.78 0.14 -9.83
CA GLY A 49 16.43 0.64 -9.59
C GLY A 49 15.54 -0.43 -8.96
N SER A 50 15.11 -0.21 -7.73
CA SER A 50 14.13 -1.06 -7.02
C SER A 50 12.81 -0.34 -6.91
N MET A 51 11.72 -0.92 -7.42
CA MET A 51 10.38 -0.35 -7.29
C MET A 51 9.56 -1.09 -6.24
N VAL A 52 9.06 -0.35 -5.28
CA VAL A 52 8.16 -0.86 -4.23
C VAL A 52 6.81 -0.16 -4.31
N VAL A 53 5.73 -0.91 -4.12
CA VAL A 53 4.36 -0.43 -3.99
C VAL A 53 3.81 -0.96 -2.69
N ASP A 54 3.73 -0.10 -1.70
CA ASP A 54 3.21 -0.43 -0.37
C ASP A 54 1.77 0.05 -0.26
N ILE A 55 0.83 -0.89 -0.11
CA ILE A 55 -0.60 -0.61 -0.02
C ILE A 55 -1.06 -0.93 1.40
N GLY A 56 -1.12 0.11 2.23
CA GLY A 56 -1.55 0.02 3.61
C GLY A 56 -3.06 0.10 3.82
N GLY A 57 -3.48 0.53 5.01
CA GLY A 57 -4.89 0.83 5.31
C GLY A 57 -5.32 2.17 4.75
N GLY A 58 -4.60 3.26 5.06
CA GLY A 58 -4.95 4.63 4.70
C GLY A 58 -4.22 5.19 3.49
N THR A 59 -3.01 4.72 3.18
CA THR A 59 -2.15 5.22 2.12
C THR A 59 -1.60 4.10 1.24
N SER A 60 -1.38 4.43 -0.03
CA SER A 60 -0.57 3.64 -0.96
C SER A 60 0.67 4.46 -1.33
N GLU A 61 1.84 3.89 -1.08
CA GLU A 61 3.13 4.49 -1.37
C GLU A 61 3.78 3.77 -2.56
N VAL A 62 4.12 4.52 -3.58
CA VAL A 62 4.84 4.02 -4.75
C VAL A 62 6.19 4.70 -4.80
N ALA A 63 7.28 3.96 -4.77
CA ALA A 63 8.60 4.55 -4.78
C ALA A 63 9.60 3.74 -5.61
N ILE A 64 10.53 4.47 -6.21
CA ILE A 64 11.72 3.93 -6.85
C ILE A 64 12.93 4.35 -6.04
N ILE A 65 13.72 3.35 -5.67
CA ILE A 65 14.84 3.46 -4.75
C ILE A 65 16.11 3.01 -5.47
N SER A 66 17.20 3.75 -5.30
CA SER A 66 18.53 3.40 -5.78
C SER A 66 19.58 4.10 -4.92
N LEU A 67 20.75 3.47 -4.71
CA LEU A 67 21.87 4.05 -3.95
C LEU A 67 21.49 4.57 -2.56
N GLY A 68 20.56 3.91 -1.87
CA GLY A 68 20.11 4.27 -0.53
C GLY A 68 19.23 5.51 -0.47
N GLY A 69 18.71 5.99 -1.61
CA GLY A 69 17.81 7.13 -1.70
C GLY A 69 16.54 6.84 -2.49
N ILE A 70 15.46 7.55 -2.17
CA ILE A 70 14.25 7.57 -2.99
C ILE A 70 14.50 8.51 -4.16
N VAL A 71 14.42 7.98 -5.38
CA VAL A 71 14.63 8.73 -6.63
C VAL A 71 13.34 9.44 -7.04
N THR A 72 12.23 8.73 -7.00
CA THR A 72 10.89 9.29 -7.21
C THR A 72 9.90 8.55 -6.36
N SER A 73 8.87 9.23 -5.89
CA SER A 73 7.78 8.62 -5.13
C SER A 73 6.46 9.34 -5.33
N THR A 74 5.39 8.59 -5.17
CA THR A 74 4.02 9.10 -5.14
C THR A 74 3.31 8.51 -3.94
N SER A 75 2.69 9.38 -3.13
CA SER A 75 1.84 9.00 -2.00
C SER A 75 0.40 9.28 -2.33
N LEU A 76 -0.47 8.29 -2.18
CA LEU A 76 -1.89 8.35 -2.51
C LEU A 76 -2.73 7.98 -1.28
N ARG A 77 -3.72 8.81 -0.93
CA ARG A 77 -4.68 8.52 0.15
C ARG A 77 -5.83 7.62 -0.32
N VAL A 78 -5.51 6.59 -1.07
CA VAL A 78 -6.43 5.53 -1.51
C VAL A 78 -5.74 4.21 -1.23
N ALA A 79 -6.29 3.43 -0.30
CA ALA A 79 -5.75 2.15 0.15
C ALA A 79 -6.86 1.28 0.75
N GLY A 80 -6.56 0.40 1.70
CA GLY A 80 -7.51 -0.56 2.28
C GLY A 80 -8.85 0.03 2.70
N ASP A 81 -8.85 1.17 3.40
CA ASP A 81 -10.06 1.83 3.90
C ASP A 81 -10.93 2.39 2.75
N ALA A 82 -10.29 2.87 1.68
CA ALA A 82 -10.99 3.33 0.49
C ALA A 82 -11.64 2.16 -0.27
N LEU A 83 -10.96 0.99 -0.31
CA LEU A 83 -11.51 -0.24 -0.87
C LEU A 83 -12.75 -0.70 -0.08
N ASP A 84 -12.69 -0.68 1.25
CA ASP A 84 -13.83 -1.04 2.11
C ASP A 84 -15.00 -0.09 1.93
N SER A 85 -14.73 1.22 1.89
CA SER A 85 -15.73 2.25 1.63
C SER A 85 -16.40 2.09 0.26
N ALA A 86 -15.65 1.71 -0.76
CA ALA A 86 -16.16 1.44 -2.10
C ALA A 86 -17.13 0.24 -2.10
N ILE A 87 -16.79 -0.83 -1.36
CA ILE A 87 -17.67 -2.00 -1.19
C ILE A 87 -18.97 -1.61 -0.46
N VAL A 88 -18.88 -0.87 0.65
CA VAL A 88 -20.06 -0.37 1.39
C VAL A 88 -20.98 0.42 0.46
N ASN A 89 -20.42 1.33 -0.31
CA ASN A 89 -21.18 2.18 -1.23
C ASN A 89 -21.82 1.39 -2.37
N TYR A 90 -21.09 0.43 -2.94
CA TYR A 90 -21.59 -0.45 -3.98
C TYR A 90 -22.78 -1.29 -3.48
N ILE A 91 -22.62 -1.96 -2.34
CA ILE A 91 -23.68 -2.79 -1.75
C ILE A 91 -24.92 -1.96 -1.44
N ARG A 92 -24.73 -0.76 -0.91
CA ARG A 92 -25.82 0.19 -0.63
C ARG A 92 -26.58 0.55 -1.91
N LYS A 93 -25.83 0.86 -2.98
CA LYS A 93 -26.40 1.34 -4.24
C LYS A 93 -27.11 0.22 -5.02
N GLU A 94 -26.44 -0.92 -5.20
CA GLU A 94 -26.94 -1.99 -6.08
C GLU A 94 -27.94 -2.92 -5.38
N PHE A 95 -27.82 -3.11 -4.06
CA PHE A 95 -28.66 -4.05 -3.32
C PHE A 95 -29.56 -3.38 -2.26
N SER A 96 -29.50 -2.07 -2.13
CA SER A 96 -30.25 -1.33 -1.08
C SER A 96 -30.00 -1.89 0.33
N LEU A 97 -28.80 -2.42 0.58
CA LEU A 97 -28.42 -3.06 1.83
C LEU A 97 -27.35 -2.21 2.54
N ALA A 98 -27.57 -1.89 3.82
CA ALA A 98 -26.57 -1.24 4.66
C ALA A 98 -25.72 -2.31 5.35
N VAL A 99 -24.41 -2.27 5.09
CA VAL A 99 -23.38 -3.08 5.77
C VAL A 99 -22.38 -2.17 6.49
N GLY A 100 -21.70 -2.67 7.51
CA GLY A 100 -20.65 -1.94 8.23
C GLY A 100 -19.27 -2.18 7.62
N ASP A 101 -18.29 -1.33 7.99
CA ASP A 101 -16.91 -1.37 7.49
C ASP A 101 -16.24 -2.73 7.73
N ARG A 102 -16.44 -3.32 8.91
CA ARG A 102 -15.90 -4.67 9.22
C ARG A 102 -16.44 -5.73 8.26
N THR A 103 -17.72 -5.65 7.88
CA THR A 103 -18.32 -6.58 6.91
C THR A 103 -17.73 -6.35 5.53
N ALA A 104 -17.49 -5.09 5.14
CA ALA A 104 -16.85 -4.77 3.86
C ALA A 104 -15.41 -5.29 3.79
N GLU A 105 -14.64 -5.16 4.86
CA GLU A 105 -13.29 -5.72 4.96
C GLU A 105 -13.32 -7.25 4.85
N GLU A 106 -14.25 -7.93 5.54
CA GLU A 106 -14.43 -9.38 5.44
C GLU A 106 -14.78 -9.80 4.00
N ILE A 107 -15.65 -9.09 3.31
CA ILE A 107 -15.99 -9.31 1.91
C ILE A 107 -14.76 -9.12 1.03
N LYS A 108 -14.00 -8.03 1.19
CA LYS A 108 -12.76 -7.76 0.46
C LYS A 108 -11.77 -8.91 0.59
N ILE A 109 -11.53 -9.40 1.81
CA ILE A 109 -10.59 -10.48 2.09
C ILE A 109 -11.10 -11.80 1.53
N THR A 110 -12.41 -12.08 1.66
CA THR A 110 -12.98 -13.39 1.31
C THR A 110 -13.20 -13.58 -0.19
N ILE A 111 -13.78 -12.61 -0.87
CA ILE A 111 -14.14 -12.72 -2.29
C ILE A 111 -13.65 -11.55 -3.17
N GLY A 112 -12.91 -10.58 -2.59
CA GLY A 112 -12.36 -9.46 -3.36
C GLY A 112 -11.33 -9.89 -4.39
N SER A 113 -11.37 -9.27 -5.56
CA SER A 113 -10.36 -9.46 -6.61
C SER A 113 -10.23 -8.22 -7.47
N ALA A 114 -9.02 -7.95 -7.94
CA ALA A 114 -8.74 -6.86 -8.87
C ALA A 114 -8.75 -7.34 -10.33
N TYR A 115 -8.70 -8.65 -10.57
CA TYR A 115 -8.62 -9.27 -11.89
C TYR A 115 -9.59 -10.46 -11.98
N PRO A 116 -10.12 -10.81 -13.17
CA PRO A 116 -10.98 -11.98 -13.32
C PRO A 116 -10.35 -13.25 -12.75
N LEU A 117 -11.15 -13.99 -11.98
CA LEU A 117 -10.73 -15.26 -11.39
C LEU A 117 -11.09 -16.42 -12.32
N ASP A 118 -10.32 -17.51 -12.28
CA ASP A 118 -10.63 -18.74 -13.01
C ASP A 118 -11.98 -19.32 -12.58
N ARG A 119 -12.32 -19.15 -11.32
CA ARG A 119 -13.61 -19.48 -10.72
C ARG A 119 -14.07 -18.34 -9.84
N GLU A 120 -15.17 -17.71 -10.20
CA GLU A 120 -15.77 -16.65 -9.38
C GLU A 120 -16.36 -17.23 -8.09
N GLU A 121 -16.16 -16.51 -6.99
CA GLU A 121 -16.58 -16.92 -5.65
C GLU A 121 -17.86 -16.22 -5.24
N LYS A 122 -18.60 -16.83 -4.31
CA LYS A 122 -19.86 -16.32 -3.78
C LYS A 122 -19.78 -16.26 -2.25
N MET A 123 -20.50 -15.30 -1.68
CA MET A 123 -20.58 -15.09 -0.24
C MET A 123 -21.98 -14.63 0.16
N GLU A 124 -22.55 -15.20 1.20
CA GLU A 124 -23.74 -14.64 1.85
C GLU A 124 -23.33 -13.54 2.83
N ILE A 125 -23.98 -12.40 2.71
CA ILE A 125 -23.77 -11.27 3.63
C ILE A 125 -25.09 -10.87 4.29
N ARG A 126 -24.96 -10.29 5.47
CA ARG A 126 -26.11 -9.81 6.26
C ARG A 126 -25.98 -8.32 6.50
N GLY A 127 -27.10 -7.62 6.37
CA GLY A 127 -27.18 -6.20 6.60
C GLY A 127 -28.60 -5.77 6.92
N ARG A 128 -28.82 -4.45 6.93
CA ARG A 128 -30.14 -3.87 7.08
C ARG A 128 -30.64 -3.43 5.71
N ASP A 129 -31.76 -3.98 5.28
CA ASP A 129 -32.48 -3.51 4.10
C ASP A 129 -32.92 -2.05 4.28
N LEU A 130 -32.55 -1.20 3.35
CA LEU A 130 -32.83 0.24 3.42
C LEU A 130 -34.26 0.60 3.04
N VAL A 131 -35.01 -0.33 2.44
CA VAL A 131 -36.42 -0.13 2.07
C VAL A 131 -37.33 -0.49 3.22
N SER A 132 -37.18 -1.69 3.80
CA SER A 132 -38.03 -2.19 4.89
C SER A 132 -37.50 -1.84 6.28
N GLY A 133 -36.21 -1.50 6.42
CA GLY A 133 -35.52 -1.27 7.69
C GLY A 133 -35.17 -2.56 8.45
N LEU A 134 -35.50 -3.73 7.93
CA LEU A 134 -35.35 -5.03 8.60
C LEU A 134 -33.99 -5.70 8.25
N PRO A 135 -33.51 -6.63 9.08
CA PRO A 135 -32.36 -7.47 8.73
C PRO A 135 -32.64 -8.29 7.48
N MET A 136 -31.67 -8.36 6.58
CA MET A 136 -31.76 -9.09 5.31
C MET A 136 -30.45 -9.81 5.03
N THR A 137 -30.54 -10.98 4.39
CA THR A 137 -29.40 -11.74 3.87
C THR A 137 -29.47 -11.77 2.34
N ILE A 138 -28.34 -11.51 1.67
CA ILE A 138 -28.21 -11.60 0.23
C ILE A 138 -26.96 -12.40 -0.15
N GLU A 139 -26.94 -12.98 -1.36
CA GLU A 139 -25.74 -13.57 -1.96
C GLU A 139 -25.09 -12.52 -2.88
N ILE A 140 -23.81 -12.32 -2.72
CA ILE A 140 -22.95 -11.52 -3.60
C ILE A 140 -21.83 -12.39 -4.16
N ASN A 141 -21.12 -11.90 -5.17
CA ASN A 141 -20.02 -12.62 -5.80
C ASN A 141 -18.81 -11.72 -6.08
N SER A 142 -17.70 -12.33 -6.44
CA SER A 142 -16.43 -11.64 -6.71
C SER A 142 -16.50 -10.69 -7.92
N ILE A 143 -17.42 -10.86 -8.84
CA ILE A 143 -17.64 -9.91 -9.96
C ILE A 143 -18.18 -8.59 -9.41
N HIS A 144 -19.21 -8.63 -8.55
CA HIS A 144 -19.76 -7.44 -7.90
C HIS A 144 -18.69 -6.67 -7.12
N ILE A 145 -17.81 -7.39 -6.42
CA ILE A 145 -16.78 -6.75 -5.62
C ILE A 145 -15.67 -6.17 -6.50
N ARG A 146 -15.32 -6.83 -7.61
CA ARG A 146 -14.38 -6.28 -8.60
C ARG A 146 -14.90 -4.99 -9.21
N GLU A 147 -16.20 -4.93 -9.52
CA GLU A 147 -16.83 -3.70 -10.01
C GLU A 147 -16.79 -2.59 -8.95
N ALA A 148 -17.08 -2.92 -7.68
CA ALA A 148 -16.98 -1.97 -6.58
C ALA A 148 -15.56 -1.40 -6.42
N LEU A 149 -14.55 -2.23 -6.59
CA LEU A 149 -13.13 -1.89 -6.41
C LEU A 149 -12.49 -1.20 -7.62
N ALA A 150 -13.17 -1.14 -8.78
CA ALA A 150 -12.57 -0.67 -10.03
C ALA A 150 -12.00 0.75 -9.94
N GLU A 151 -12.71 1.68 -9.29
CA GLU A 151 -12.28 3.08 -9.16
C GLU A 151 -11.06 3.23 -8.24
N PRO A 152 -11.08 2.78 -6.97
CA PRO A 152 -9.92 2.92 -6.10
C PRO A 152 -8.70 2.12 -6.59
N VAL A 153 -8.87 0.92 -7.13
CA VAL A 153 -7.79 0.14 -7.74
C VAL A 153 -7.23 0.87 -8.97
N GLY A 154 -8.08 1.44 -9.82
CA GLY A 154 -7.66 2.26 -10.95
C GLY A 154 -6.81 3.46 -10.54
N SER A 155 -7.13 4.10 -9.40
CA SER A 155 -6.35 5.20 -8.84
C SER A 155 -4.94 4.73 -8.43
N ILE A 156 -4.83 3.56 -7.80
CA ILE A 156 -3.53 2.95 -7.44
C ILE A 156 -2.71 2.65 -8.70
N ILE A 157 -3.32 2.02 -9.71
CA ILE A 157 -2.66 1.72 -11.01
C ILE A 157 -2.14 3.01 -11.66
N ASN A 158 -2.93 4.07 -11.65
CA ASN A 158 -2.52 5.35 -12.22
C ASN A 158 -1.31 5.95 -11.48
N SER A 159 -1.24 5.84 -10.15
CA SER A 159 -0.09 6.32 -9.39
C SER A 159 1.19 5.51 -9.71
N ILE A 160 1.06 4.20 -9.94
CA ILE A 160 2.16 3.34 -10.40
C ILE A 160 2.67 3.81 -11.77
N LYS A 161 1.76 4.03 -12.73
CA LYS A 161 2.12 4.52 -14.08
C LYS A 161 2.82 5.88 -14.03
N GLN A 162 2.27 6.83 -13.27
CA GLN A 162 2.87 8.16 -13.09
C GLN A 162 4.28 8.10 -12.49
N THR A 163 4.51 7.21 -11.53
CA THR A 163 5.82 7.03 -10.93
C THR A 163 6.81 6.43 -11.93
N LEU A 164 6.38 5.44 -12.73
CA LEU A 164 7.20 4.87 -13.83
C LEU A 164 7.53 5.92 -14.90
N GLU A 165 6.57 6.75 -15.31
CA GLU A 165 6.77 7.83 -16.28
C GLU A 165 7.79 8.88 -15.79
N ALA A 166 7.83 9.14 -14.49
CA ALA A 166 8.78 10.08 -13.87
C ALA A 166 10.16 9.47 -13.61
N THR A 167 10.34 8.17 -13.89
CA THR A 167 11.57 7.44 -13.59
C THR A 167 12.64 7.66 -14.66
N PRO A 168 13.91 7.89 -14.26
CA PRO A 168 15.02 7.91 -15.21
C PRO A 168 15.09 6.61 -16.03
N PRO A 169 15.43 6.68 -17.35
CA PRO A 169 15.41 5.53 -18.26
C PRO A 169 16.25 4.34 -17.79
N GLU A 170 17.41 4.60 -17.16
CA GLU A 170 18.31 3.56 -16.66
C GLU A 170 17.65 2.73 -15.55
N LEU A 171 16.98 3.41 -14.62
CA LEU A 171 16.26 2.74 -13.52
C LEU A 171 14.96 2.08 -14.00
N ALA A 172 14.32 2.63 -15.03
CA ALA A 172 13.16 2.01 -15.65
C ALA A 172 13.54 0.67 -16.33
N ALA A 173 14.73 0.59 -16.92
CA ALA A 173 15.25 -0.66 -17.47
C ALA A 173 15.46 -1.73 -16.38
N ASP A 174 15.96 -1.35 -15.22
CA ASP A 174 16.08 -2.26 -14.07
C ASP A 174 14.72 -2.79 -13.62
N ILE A 175 13.69 -1.93 -13.57
CA ILE A 175 12.33 -2.34 -13.19
C ILE A 175 11.73 -3.31 -14.23
N MET A 176 12.05 -3.17 -15.50
CA MET A 176 11.63 -4.14 -16.53
C MET A 176 12.22 -5.53 -16.28
N GLU A 177 13.42 -5.61 -15.72
CA GLU A 177 14.12 -6.86 -15.42
C GLU A 177 13.70 -7.45 -14.06
N TYR A 178 13.73 -6.63 -12.99
CA TYR A 178 13.51 -7.10 -11.61
C TYR A 178 12.06 -6.98 -11.16
N GLY A 179 11.27 -6.14 -11.82
CA GLY A 179 9.85 -5.98 -11.56
C GLY A 179 9.50 -5.01 -10.44
N ILE A 180 8.21 -4.99 -10.15
CA ILE A 180 7.57 -4.21 -9.08
C ILE A 180 7.35 -5.13 -7.88
N THR A 181 7.75 -4.70 -6.68
CA THR A 181 7.49 -5.45 -5.45
C THR A 181 6.31 -4.85 -4.69
N LEU A 182 5.28 -5.68 -4.46
CA LEU A 182 4.10 -5.30 -3.68
C LEU A 182 4.31 -5.63 -2.21
N THR A 183 3.99 -4.67 -1.33
CA THR A 183 4.00 -4.77 0.12
C THR A 183 2.70 -4.24 0.72
N GLY A 184 2.56 -4.33 2.03
CA GLY A 184 1.33 -3.93 2.73
C GLY A 184 0.19 -4.94 2.63
N GLY A 185 -0.88 -4.69 3.37
CA GLY A 185 -2.05 -5.58 3.39
C GLY A 185 -2.78 -5.66 2.05
N GLY A 186 -2.75 -4.57 1.26
CA GLY A 186 -3.36 -4.51 -0.06
C GLY A 186 -2.71 -5.42 -1.10
N ALA A 187 -1.46 -5.83 -0.89
CA ALA A 187 -0.78 -6.81 -1.75
C ALA A 187 -1.48 -8.19 -1.79
N HIS A 188 -2.31 -8.48 -0.79
CA HIS A 188 -3.13 -9.70 -0.74
C HIS A 188 -4.41 -9.64 -1.59
N LEU A 189 -4.77 -8.48 -2.17
CA LEU A 189 -5.93 -8.41 -3.05
C LEU A 189 -5.70 -9.27 -4.29
N ARG A 190 -6.53 -10.29 -4.46
CA ARG A 190 -6.36 -11.30 -5.51
C ARG A 190 -6.30 -10.69 -6.90
N GLY A 191 -5.30 -11.10 -7.66
CA GLY A 191 -5.11 -10.67 -9.04
C GLY A 191 -4.66 -9.21 -9.20
N LEU A 192 -4.33 -8.50 -8.12
CA LEU A 192 -3.75 -7.16 -8.22
C LEU A 192 -2.40 -7.19 -8.95
N ASP A 193 -1.57 -8.18 -8.67
CA ASP A 193 -0.34 -8.48 -9.39
C ASP A 193 -0.55 -8.64 -10.90
N LYS A 194 -1.56 -9.44 -11.27
CA LYS A 194 -1.93 -9.66 -12.69
C LYS A 194 -2.42 -8.38 -13.35
N LEU A 195 -3.24 -7.61 -12.65
CA LEU A 195 -3.74 -6.34 -13.16
C LEU A 195 -2.61 -5.34 -13.38
N ILE A 196 -1.71 -5.18 -12.40
CA ILE A 196 -0.55 -4.27 -12.53
C ILE A 196 0.32 -4.72 -13.73
N THR A 197 0.60 -6.02 -13.84
CA THR A 197 1.36 -6.55 -14.98
C THR A 197 0.68 -6.26 -16.30
N ALA A 198 -0.63 -6.46 -16.41
CA ALA A 198 -1.39 -6.20 -17.63
C ALA A 198 -1.39 -4.71 -18.02
N GLU A 199 -1.42 -3.82 -17.03
CA GLU A 199 -1.53 -2.37 -17.21
C GLU A 199 -0.17 -1.67 -17.42
N THR A 200 0.92 -2.25 -16.93
CA THR A 200 2.27 -1.64 -16.98
C THR A 200 3.25 -2.40 -17.87
N GLY A 201 2.99 -3.67 -18.14
CA GLY A 201 3.94 -4.56 -18.81
C GLY A 201 5.11 -5.02 -17.93
N MET A 202 5.16 -4.61 -16.65
CA MET A 202 6.24 -4.96 -15.72
C MET A 202 5.92 -6.26 -14.99
N PRO A 203 6.93 -7.11 -14.69
CA PRO A 203 6.76 -8.22 -13.76
C PRO A 203 6.36 -7.70 -12.38
N VAL A 204 5.52 -8.44 -11.67
CA VAL A 204 5.09 -8.06 -10.31
C VAL A 204 5.34 -9.21 -9.34
N ASN A 205 6.00 -8.90 -8.24
CA ASN A 205 6.33 -9.84 -7.17
C ASN A 205 5.63 -9.39 -5.88
N ILE A 206 4.96 -10.31 -5.21
CA ILE A 206 4.44 -10.06 -3.87
C ILE A 206 5.54 -10.40 -2.88
N ALA A 207 5.87 -9.47 -1.98
CA ALA A 207 6.89 -9.68 -0.95
C ALA A 207 6.51 -10.86 -0.04
N ASN A 208 7.51 -11.51 0.56
CA ASN A 208 7.24 -12.45 1.63
C ASN A 208 6.69 -11.69 2.85
N GLU A 209 5.59 -12.18 3.44
CA GLU A 209 4.89 -11.50 4.55
C GLU A 209 4.64 -10.00 4.29
N PRO A 210 3.95 -9.62 3.21
CA PRO A 210 3.88 -8.24 2.74
C PRO A 210 3.31 -7.28 3.79
N LEU A 211 2.42 -7.75 4.66
CA LEU A 211 1.84 -6.97 5.77
C LEU A 211 2.91 -6.54 6.79
N ASN A 212 3.98 -7.30 6.94
CA ASN A 212 5.02 -7.09 7.95
C ASN A 212 6.25 -6.32 7.42
N CYS A 213 6.36 -6.08 6.11
CA CYS A 213 7.57 -5.52 5.50
C CYS A 213 8.01 -4.21 6.14
N VAL A 214 7.10 -3.25 6.38
CA VAL A 214 7.43 -1.97 7.00
C VAL A 214 7.99 -2.17 8.43
N ALA A 215 7.35 -3.02 9.22
CA ALA A 215 7.80 -3.31 10.59
C ALA A 215 9.15 -4.03 10.61
N LEU A 216 9.33 -5.04 9.76
CA LEU A 216 10.59 -5.76 9.62
C LEU A 216 11.72 -4.84 9.14
N GLY A 217 11.46 -3.99 8.15
CA GLY A 217 12.44 -3.04 7.65
C GLY A 217 12.87 -2.03 8.68
N THR A 218 11.96 -1.48 9.49
CA THR A 218 12.31 -0.60 10.60
C THR A 218 13.19 -1.30 11.64
N GLY A 219 12.91 -2.57 11.96
CA GLY A 219 13.74 -3.39 12.83
C GLY A 219 15.15 -3.61 12.27
N MET A 220 15.25 -4.00 10.99
CA MET A 220 16.54 -4.21 10.31
C MET A 220 17.40 -2.94 10.30
N VAL A 221 16.78 -1.77 10.10
CA VAL A 221 17.49 -0.49 10.13
C VAL A 221 18.01 -0.18 11.51
N LEU A 222 17.24 -0.45 12.57
CA LEU A 222 17.71 -0.26 13.95
C LEU A 222 18.89 -1.17 14.31
N GLU A 223 18.90 -2.40 13.83
CA GLU A 223 20.03 -3.33 14.03
C GLU A 223 21.30 -2.91 13.28
N GLN A 224 21.17 -2.15 12.19
CA GLN A 224 22.25 -1.75 11.31
C GLN A 224 22.35 -0.22 11.12
N VAL A 225 21.99 0.57 12.13
CA VAL A 225 21.93 2.05 12.05
C VAL A 225 23.20 2.66 11.45
N ASP A 226 24.38 2.16 11.84
CA ASP A 226 25.66 2.70 11.37
C ASP A 226 25.87 2.50 9.86
N LYS A 227 25.34 1.40 9.30
CA LYS A 227 25.44 1.09 7.87
C LYS A 227 24.35 1.75 7.04
N LEU A 228 23.15 1.85 7.61
CA LEU A 228 21.94 2.34 6.94
C LEU A 228 21.59 3.79 7.31
N LYS A 229 22.56 4.54 7.86
CA LYS A 229 22.34 5.94 8.29
C LYS A 229 21.90 6.85 7.13
N SER A 230 22.28 6.53 5.91
CA SER A 230 21.92 7.28 4.70
C SER A 230 20.44 7.19 4.35
N VAL A 231 19.75 6.11 4.73
CA VAL A 231 18.32 5.91 4.47
C VAL A 231 17.43 6.58 5.52
N LEU A 232 18.01 7.08 6.61
CA LEU A 232 17.31 7.74 7.70
C LEU A 232 17.11 9.23 7.40
N ILE A 233 15.94 9.75 7.78
CA ILE A 233 15.68 11.18 7.77
C ILE A 233 16.45 11.80 8.92
N SER A 234 17.47 12.63 8.61
CA SER A 234 18.29 13.26 9.64
C SER A 234 17.46 14.26 10.47
N PRO A 235 17.45 14.17 11.80
CA PRO A 235 16.76 15.14 12.66
C PRO A 235 17.20 16.60 12.41
N ARG A 236 18.42 16.82 11.93
CA ARG A 236 18.95 18.16 11.61
C ARG A 236 18.33 18.77 10.34
N LYS A 237 17.73 17.99 9.46
CA LYS A 237 16.98 18.51 8.28
C LYS A 237 15.55 18.91 8.62
N ALA A 238 15.02 18.46 9.75
CA ALA A 238 13.67 18.80 10.21
C ALA A 238 13.60 20.10 11.06
N LEU A 239 14.71 20.78 11.28
CA LEU A 239 14.81 21.98 12.13
C LEU A 239 15.08 23.29 11.37
N PHE A 240 15.09 23.27 10.01
CA PHE A 240 15.26 24.48 9.18
C PHE A 240 14.20 24.56 8.08
#